data_002aa2b8fc1424025b3531a73b364156
#
_entry.id   002aa2b8fc1424025b3531a73b364156
#
_cell.length_a   1.000
_cell.length_b   1.000
_cell.length_c   1.000
_cell.angle_alpha   90.00
_cell.angle_beta   90.00
_cell.angle_gamma   90.00
#
_symmetry.space_group_name_H-M   'P 1'
#
loop_
_entity.id
_entity.type
_entity.pdbx_description
1 polymer ?
#
loop_
_entity_poly.entity_id
_entity_poly.type
_entity_poly.pdbx_seq_one_letter_code
_entity_poly.pdbx_strand_id
1 'polypeptide(L)'
;MSAAPAVSATTVADESVLSARDVILAELAASARTVEASQAAQAARMIGGAPRVFLTGAGRSGLVLRMAAMRLMHLGLRVHVVGETTTPAIGADDLLVVASGSGTTSGVVKSAEKAASIGAQILAVTTDGTSPLANLATATVLVPAVRKTDHGSSLSQQYSGSLFEQSLFVLTETIFHILWKNTDCAAEELWTRHANLE
;
A
#
# COMPACT_ATOMS: atom_id res chain seq x y z
N MET A 1 33.31 4.06 7.91
CA MET A 1 32.39 3.35 6.97
C MET A 1 32.68 1.86 7.13
N SER A 2 31.77 1.10 7.75
CA SER A 2 31.88 -0.35 7.83
C SER A 2 31.60 -0.94 6.45
N ALA A 3 32.48 -1.80 5.95
CA ALA A 3 32.25 -2.52 4.69
C ALA A 3 30.97 -3.35 4.84
N ALA A 4 30.12 -3.34 3.80
CA ALA A 4 28.96 -4.21 3.75
C ALA A 4 29.44 -5.68 3.86
N PRO A 5 28.74 -6.54 4.63
CA PRO A 5 29.08 -7.94 4.71
C PRO A 5 29.00 -8.54 3.31
N ALA A 6 30.08 -9.23 2.90
CA ALA A 6 30.08 -9.96 1.64
C ALA A 6 29.02 -11.07 1.72
N VAL A 7 28.05 -11.05 0.80
CA VAL A 7 27.14 -12.19 0.63
C VAL A 7 27.99 -13.33 0.07
N SER A 8 28.32 -14.31 0.92
CA SER A 8 28.99 -15.52 0.48
C SER A 8 28.09 -16.26 -0.50
N ALA A 9 28.64 -16.67 -1.65
CA ALA A 9 27.97 -17.56 -2.59
C ALA A 9 27.90 -19.00 -2.03
N THR A 10 27.53 -19.13 -0.76
CA THR A 10 27.30 -20.42 -0.10
C THR A 10 26.19 -21.13 -0.87
N THR A 11 26.37 -22.41 -1.13
CA THR A 11 25.34 -23.24 -1.76
C THR A 11 24.03 -23.11 -1.02
N VAL A 12 23.05 -22.47 -1.63
CA VAL A 12 21.71 -22.34 -1.07
C VAL A 12 21.03 -23.69 -1.24
N ALA A 13 20.68 -24.36 -0.16
CA ALA A 13 19.98 -25.63 -0.19
C ALA A 13 18.49 -25.41 -0.54
N ASP A 14 17.92 -26.32 -1.33
CA ASP A 14 16.50 -26.25 -1.73
C ASP A 14 15.56 -26.19 -0.51
N GLU A 15 15.88 -26.94 0.55
CA GLU A 15 15.14 -26.91 1.82
C GLU A 15 15.10 -25.51 2.47
N SER A 16 16.19 -24.74 2.36
CA SER A 16 16.27 -23.38 2.88
C SER A 16 15.33 -22.44 2.10
N VAL A 17 15.21 -22.63 0.79
CA VAL A 17 14.29 -21.84 -0.07
C VAL A 17 12.84 -22.16 0.29
N LEU A 18 12.50 -23.45 0.44
CA LEU A 18 11.16 -23.88 0.81
C LEU A 18 10.76 -23.34 2.19
N SER A 19 11.64 -23.48 3.19
CA SER A 19 11.41 -22.96 4.54
C SER A 19 11.21 -21.44 4.56
N ALA A 20 12.05 -20.68 3.87
CA ALA A 20 11.91 -19.22 3.81
C ALA A 20 10.59 -18.80 3.15
N ARG A 21 10.20 -19.45 2.05
CA ARG A 21 8.92 -19.23 1.39
C ARG A 21 7.75 -19.50 2.32
N ASP A 22 7.78 -20.63 3.02
CA ASP A 22 6.67 -21.06 3.87
C ASP A 22 6.48 -20.13 5.08
N VAL A 23 7.57 -19.61 5.65
CA VAL A 23 7.54 -18.55 6.68
C VAL A 23 6.86 -17.29 6.13
N ILE A 24 7.29 -16.79 4.98
CA ILE A 24 6.73 -15.57 4.36
C ILE A 24 5.24 -15.73 4.10
N LEU A 25 4.83 -16.85 3.50
CA LEU A 25 3.42 -17.09 3.16
C LEU A 25 2.55 -17.23 4.42
N ALA A 26 3.05 -17.90 5.46
CA ALA A 26 2.33 -18.07 6.71
C ALA A 26 2.10 -16.72 7.42
N GLU A 27 3.14 -15.89 7.53
CA GLU A 27 3.05 -14.57 8.14
C GLU A 27 2.13 -13.64 7.35
N LEU A 28 2.24 -13.64 6.02
CA LEU A 28 1.39 -12.84 5.15
C LEU A 28 -0.08 -13.26 5.27
N ALA A 29 -0.37 -14.56 5.28
CA ALA A 29 -1.73 -15.07 5.45
C ALA A 29 -2.30 -14.72 6.83
N ALA A 30 -1.49 -14.78 7.88
CA ALA A 30 -1.88 -14.37 9.23
C ALA A 30 -2.21 -12.87 9.27
N SER A 31 -1.32 -12.00 8.76
CA SER A 31 -1.52 -10.56 8.71
C SER A 31 -2.76 -10.19 7.88
N ALA A 32 -2.94 -10.78 6.71
CA ALA A 32 -4.08 -10.49 5.84
C ALA A 32 -5.44 -10.81 6.49
N ARG A 33 -5.52 -11.86 7.31
CA ARG A 33 -6.75 -12.24 8.03
C ARG A 33 -7.11 -11.31 9.19
N THR A 34 -6.16 -10.53 9.68
CA THR A 34 -6.38 -9.60 10.80
C THR A 34 -6.78 -8.19 10.33
N VAL A 35 -6.72 -7.91 9.03
CA VAL A 35 -7.26 -6.67 8.49
C VAL A 35 -8.78 -6.70 8.57
N GLU A 36 -9.36 -5.73 9.25
CA GLU A 36 -10.80 -5.63 9.42
C GLU A 36 -11.52 -5.46 8.07
N ALA A 37 -12.42 -6.38 7.74
CA ALA A 37 -13.16 -6.38 6.48
C ALA A 37 -13.95 -5.08 6.27
N SER A 38 -14.49 -4.49 7.35
CA SER A 38 -15.20 -3.21 7.32
C SER A 38 -14.30 -2.04 6.87
N GLN A 39 -13.04 -2.02 7.32
CA GLN A 39 -12.05 -1.01 6.92
C GLN A 39 -11.67 -1.17 5.45
N ALA A 40 -11.43 -2.40 4.99
CA ALA A 40 -11.14 -2.68 3.58
C ALA A 40 -12.33 -2.33 2.67
N ALA A 41 -13.56 -2.64 3.08
CA ALA A 41 -14.78 -2.27 2.36
C ALA A 41 -14.97 -0.75 2.30
N GLN A 42 -14.69 -0.03 3.39
CA GLN A 42 -14.71 1.43 3.41
C GLN A 42 -13.67 2.01 2.44
N ALA A 43 -12.45 1.49 2.45
CA ALA A 43 -11.39 1.89 1.52
C ALA A 43 -11.82 1.69 0.06
N ALA A 44 -12.42 0.55 -0.28
CA ALA A 44 -12.94 0.30 -1.62
C ALA A 44 -14.01 1.31 -2.02
N ARG A 45 -14.98 1.62 -1.13
CA ARG A 45 -16.00 2.64 -1.41
C ARG A 45 -15.41 4.02 -1.63
N MET A 46 -14.45 4.45 -0.81
CA MET A 46 -13.78 5.74 -0.95
C MET A 46 -13.03 5.84 -2.27
N ILE A 47 -12.26 4.80 -2.64
CA ILE A 47 -11.50 4.76 -3.89
C ILE A 47 -12.44 4.75 -5.11
N GLY A 48 -13.47 3.91 -5.10
CA GLY A 48 -14.41 3.79 -6.22
C GLY A 48 -15.32 5.02 -6.38
N GLY A 49 -15.56 5.78 -5.32
CA GLY A 49 -16.42 6.98 -5.33
C GLY A 49 -15.70 8.29 -5.56
N ALA A 50 -14.36 8.32 -5.48
CA ALA A 50 -13.60 9.56 -5.62
C ALA A 50 -13.51 10.02 -7.08
N PRO A 51 -13.68 11.32 -7.38
CA PRO A 51 -13.47 11.88 -8.73
C PRO A 51 -12.05 11.67 -9.23
N ARG A 52 -11.05 11.81 -8.35
CA ARG A 52 -9.63 11.51 -8.61
C ARG A 52 -9.00 10.89 -7.38
N VAL A 53 -8.11 9.94 -7.57
CA VAL A 53 -7.38 9.23 -6.52
C VAL A 53 -5.90 9.56 -6.65
N PHE A 54 -5.32 10.10 -5.59
CA PHE A 54 -3.88 10.39 -5.49
C PHE A 54 -3.26 9.36 -4.55
N LEU A 55 -2.12 8.77 -4.94
CA LEU A 55 -1.44 7.77 -4.11
C LEU A 55 -0.04 8.24 -3.75
N THR A 56 0.35 8.06 -2.48
CA THR A 56 1.70 8.36 -2.02
C THR A 56 2.14 7.45 -0.88
N GLY A 57 3.42 7.19 -0.86
CA GLY A 57 4.13 6.43 0.17
C GLY A 57 5.63 6.56 -0.05
N ALA A 58 6.41 6.21 0.96
CA ALA A 58 7.87 6.25 0.87
C ALA A 58 8.47 4.85 0.70
N GLY A 59 9.61 4.76 0.01
CA GLY A 59 10.33 3.49 -0.17
C GLY A 59 9.47 2.40 -0.80
N ARG A 60 9.57 1.16 -0.29
CA ARG A 60 8.84 -0.01 -0.83
C ARG A 60 7.31 0.16 -0.76
N SER A 61 6.78 0.79 0.30
CA SER A 61 5.34 1.11 0.38
C SER A 61 4.89 2.01 -0.77
N GLY A 62 5.71 2.99 -1.16
CA GLY A 62 5.47 3.83 -2.33
C GLY A 62 5.47 3.04 -3.64
N LEU A 63 6.37 2.05 -3.79
CA LEU A 63 6.37 1.16 -4.96
C LEU A 63 5.10 0.31 -5.04
N VAL A 64 4.63 -0.22 -3.92
CA VAL A 64 3.35 -0.95 -3.86
C VAL A 64 2.19 -0.05 -4.27
N LEU A 65 2.13 1.20 -3.79
CA LEU A 65 1.08 2.13 -4.19
C LEU A 65 1.16 2.52 -5.67
N ARG A 66 2.34 2.53 -6.31
CA ARG A 66 2.48 2.68 -7.76
C ARG A 66 1.88 1.49 -8.51
N MET A 67 2.08 0.26 -8.02
CA MET A 67 1.41 -0.94 -8.56
C MET A 67 -0.10 -0.83 -8.43
N ALA A 68 -0.60 -0.39 -7.27
CA ALA A 68 -2.02 -0.15 -7.06
C ALA A 68 -2.58 0.93 -8.00
N ALA A 69 -1.83 2.02 -8.22
CA ALA A 69 -2.22 3.08 -9.15
C ALA A 69 -2.45 2.54 -10.56
N MET A 70 -1.56 1.69 -11.05
CA MET A 70 -1.71 1.03 -12.36
C MET A 70 -2.99 0.17 -12.40
N ARG A 71 -3.25 -0.64 -11.39
CA ARG A 71 -4.46 -1.48 -11.31
C ARG A 71 -5.74 -0.65 -11.31
N LEU A 72 -5.78 0.41 -10.53
CA LEU A 72 -6.94 1.31 -10.45
C LEU A 72 -7.16 2.07 -11.77
N MET A 73 -6.08 2.44 -12.47
CA MET A 73 -6.14 3.03 -13.81
C MET A 73 -6.74 2.04 -14.82
N HIS A 74 -6.41 0.75 -14.74
CA HIS A 74 -7.03 -0.26 -15.60
C HIS A 74 -8.54 -0.38 -15.37
N LEU A 75 -9.05 -0.11 -14.17
CA LEU A 75 -10.49 0.00 -13.90
C LEU A 75 -11.14 1.27 -14.51
N GLY A 76 -10.33 2.18 -15.06
CA GLY A 76 -10.81 3.44 -15.62
C GLY A 76 -10.91 4.58 -14.62
N LEU A 77 -10.40 4.41 -13.39
CA LEU A 77 -10.34 5.46 -12.40
C LEU A 77 -9.29 6.53 -12.79
N ARG A 78 -9.55 7.77 -12.41
CA ARG A 78 -8.58 8.87 -12.59
C ARG A 78 -7.56 8.83 -11.45
N VAL A 79 -6.40 8.28 -11.72
CA VAL A 79 -5.38 7.99 -10.71
C VAL A 79 -4.11 8.78 -10.97
N HIS A 80 -3.52 9.30 -9.90
CA HIS A 80 -2.27 10.06 -9.93
C HIS A 80 -1.32 9.57 -8.85
N VAL A 81 -0.05 9.43 -9.17
CA VAL A 81 1.00 9.17 -8.19
C VAL A 81 1.66 10.49 -7.80
N VAL A 82 1.63 10.81 -6.52
CA VAL A 82 2.22 12.07 -6.01
C VAL A 82 3.71 12.11 -6.31
N GLY A 83 4.16 13.22 -6.89
CA GLY A 83 5.55 13.43 -7.28
C GLY A 83 5.87 13.07 -8.73
N GLU A 84 4.93 12.49 -9.48
CA GLU A 84 5.10 12.32 -10.93
C GLU A 84 4.93 13.65 -11.68
N THR A 85 5.64 13.80 -12.79
CA THR A 85 5.70 15.07 -13.55
C THR A 85 4.33 15.58 -14.00
N THR A 86 3.40 14.69 -14.29
CA THR A 86 2.06 15.02 -14.79
C THR A 86 0.99 15.02 -13.70
N THR A 87 1.37 14.88 -12.43
CA THR A 87 0.42 14.88 -11.31
C THR A 87 -0.14 16.30 -11.10
N PRO A 88 -1.47 16.49 -11.24
CA PRO A 88 -2.09 17.80 -11.02
C PRO A 88 -2.16 18.12 -9.50
N ALA A 89 -2.55 19.33 -9.17
CA ALA A 89 -2.87 19.70 -7.80
C ALA A 89 -4.11 18.93 -7.30
N ILE A 90 -4.05 18.46 -6.05
CA ILE A 90 -5.19 17.83 -5.36
C ILE A 90 -6.22 18.89 -4.98
N GLY A 91 -7.50 18.57 -5.09
CA GLY A 91 -8.65 19.42 -4.71
C GLY A 91 -9.45 18.84 -3.56
N ALA A 92 -10.45 19.59 -3.08
CA ALA A 92 -11.27 19.21 -1.92
C ALA A 92 -12.12 17.94 -2.14
N ASP A 93 -12.53 17.68 -3.38
CA ASP A 93 -13.37 16.51 -3.70
C ASP A 93 -12.54 15.24 -3.98
N ASP A 94 -11.21 15.34 -3.96
CA ASP A 94 -10.31 14.24 -4.28
C ASP A 94 -10.04 13.36 -3.07
N LEU A 95 -9.46 12.18 -3.34
CA LEU A 95 -9.00 11.24 -2.34
C LEU A 95 -7.46 11.12 -2.41
N LEU A 96 -6.79 11.30 -1.27
CA LEU A 96 -5.41 10.89 -1.06
C LEU A 96 -5.37 9.52 -0.38
N VAL A 97 -4.84 8.52 -1.06
CA VAL A 97 -4.47 7.21 -0.49
C VAL A 97 -3.01 7.26 -0.08
N VAL A 98 -2.73 7.00 1.18
CA VAL A 98 -1.41 7.18 1.75
C VAL A 98 -1.01 6.01 2.63
N ALA A 99 0.22 5.48 2.45
CA ALA A 99 0.71 4.34 3.21
C ALA A 99 2.04 4.65 3.92
N SER A 100 2.06 4.38 5.21
CA SER A 100 3.27 4.43 6.05
C SER A 100 3.12 3.45 7.22
N GLY A 101 3.97 2.43 7.28
CA GLY A 101 3.92 1.45 8.38
C GLY A 101 3.96 2.13 9.75
N SER A 102 4.91 3.04 10.00
CA SER A 102 4.99 3.78 11.27
C SER A 102 3.97 4.91 11.39
N GLY A 103 3.38 5.38 10.30
CA GLY A 103 2.53 6.57 10.27
C GLY A 103 3.25 7.88 10.61
N THR A 104 4.60 7.88 10.68
CA THR A 104 5.43 9.03 11.07
C THR A 104 6.40 9.49 9.99
N THR A 105 6.41 8.86 8.81
CA THR A 105 7.31 9.24 7.71
C THR A 105 7.04 10.67 7.28
N SER A 106 8.00 11.56 7.49
CA SER A 106 7.82 13.01 7.40
C SER A 106 7.27 13.50 6.06
N GLY A 107 7.78 13.00 4.92
CA GLY A 107 7.29 13.36 3.59
C GLY A 107 5.86 12.89 3.34
N VAL A 108 5.50 11.73 3.89
CA VAL A 108 4.14 11.14 3.78
C VAL A 108 3.15 11.93 4.63
N VAL A 109 3.53 12.27 5.88
CA VAL A 109 2.71 13.09 6.78
C VAL A 109 2.48 14.48 6.20
N LYS A 110 3.52 15.14 5.66
CA LYS A 110 3.39 16.46 5.00
C LYS A 110 2.41 16.42 3.81
N SER A 111 2.40 15.34 3.02
CA SER A 111 1.43 15.18 1.94
C SER A 111 0.01 15.08 2.48
N ALA A 112 -0.20 14.35 3.57
CA ALA A 112 -1.49 14.23 4.23
C ALA A 112 -1.94 15.56 4.86
N GLU A 113 -1.04 16.30 5.54
CA GLU A 113 -1.31 17.64 6.06
C GLU A 113 -1.75 18.60 4.95
N LYS A 114 -1.06 18.56 3.80
CA LYS A 114 -1.44 19.38 2.65
C LYS A 114 -2.81 19.02 2.11
N ALA A 115 -3.13 17.74 1.96
CA ALA A 115 -4.45 17.27 1.52
C ALA A 115 -5.54 17.70 2.51
N ALA A 116 -5.32 17.52 3.82
CA ALA A 116 -6.23 17.95 4.88
C ALA A 116 -6.49 19.46 4.82
N SER A 117 -5.46 20.27 4.61
CA SER A 117 -5.58 21.74 4.53
C SER A 117 -6.42 22.23 3.35
N ILE A 118 -6.59 21.40 2.33
CA ILE A 118 -7.40 21.66 1.12
C ILE A 118 -8.83 21.13 1.31
N GLY A 119 -9.07 20.25 2.29
CA GLY A 119 -10.34 19.58 2.52
C GLY A 119 -10.50 18.27 1.75
N ALA A 120 -9.44 17.74 1.14
CA ALA A 120 -9.48 16.45 0.47
C ALA A 120 -9.68 15.31 1.48
N GLN A 121 -10.31 14.22 1.04
CA GLN A 121 -10.42 13.02 1.84
C GLN A 121 -9.07 12.29 1.90
N ILE A 122 -8.78 11.65 3.03
CA ILE A 122 -7.53 10.92 3.25
C ILE A 122 -7.85 9.50 3.71
N LEU A 123 -7.38 8.51 2.96
CA LEU A 123 -7.37 7.11 3.32
C LEU A 123 -5.94 6.72 3.73
N ALA A 124 -5.72 6.48 5.00
CA ALA A 124 -4.43 6.06 5.52
C ALA A 124 -4.34 4.53 5.66
N VAL A 125 -3.19 3.95 5.30
CA VAL A 125 -2.84 2.57 5.62
C VAL A 125 -1.59 2.58 6.50
N THR A 126 -1.70 2.05 7.71
CA THR A 126 -0.63 2.10 8.73
C THR A 126 -0.73 0.92 9.70
N THR A 127 0.32 0.68 10.50
CA THR A 127 0.28 -0.27 11.62
C THR A 127 -0.21 0.36 12.92
N ASP A 128 -0.34 1.70 12.97
CA ASP A 128 -0.62 2.46 14.19
C ASP A 128 -1.77 3.44 14.01
N GLY A 129 -2.93 3.10 14.57
CA GLY A 129 -4.13 3.93 14.53
C GLY A 129 -4.04 5.22 15.36
N THR A 130 -2.97 5.41 16.14
CA THR A 130 -2.72 6.62 16.95
C THR A 130 -1.63 7.51 16.34
N SER A 131 -1.06 7.09 15.20
CA SER A 131 0.02 7.81 14.52
C SER A 131 -0.41 9.19 14.00
N PRO A 132 0.51 10.12 13.78
CA PRO A 132 0.23 11.40 13.13
C PRO A 132 -0.53 11.26 11.81
N LEU A 133 -0.19 10.25 11.01
CA LEU A 133 -0.88 9.99 9.76
C LEU A 133 -2.34 9.56 9.97
N ALA A 134 -2.58 8.64 10.92
CA ALA A 134 -3.93 8.16 11.23
C ALA A 134 -4.82 9.30 11.77
N ASN A 135 -4.25 10.22 12.56
CA ASN A 135 -4.97 11.38 13.08
C ASN A 135 -5.39 12.40 12.01
N LEU A 136 -4.75 12.41 10.86
CA LEU A 136 -5.12 13.26 9.72
C LEU A 136 -6.13 12.58 8.79
N ALA A 137 -6.33 11.27 8.93
CA ALA A 137 -7.11 10.49 7.97
C ALA A 137 -8.61 10.60 8.19
N THR A 138 -9.36 10.64 7.08
CA THR A 138 -10.83 10.47 7.06
C THR A 138 -11.19 9.02 7.40
N ALA A 139 -10.36 8.08 6.94
CA ALA A 139 -10.46 6.65 7.25
C ALA A 139 -9.08 6.02 7.32
N THR A 140 -8.94 5.01 8.18
CA THR A 140 -7.68 4.28 8.36
C THR A 140 -7.92 2.78 8.19
N VAL A 141 -7.06 2.12 7.41
CA VAL A 141 -6.93 0.68 7.40
C VAL A 141 -5.71 0.30 8.25
N LEU A 142 -5.96 -0.45 9.31
CA LEU A 142 -4.89 -0.96 10.15
C LEU A 142 -4.38 -2.29 9.59
N VAL A 143 -3.08 -2.32 9.30
CA VAL A 143 -2.37 -3.51 8.85
C VAL A 143 -1.43 -3.97 9.95
N PRO A 144 -1.77 -5.02 10.71
CA PRO A 144 -0.89 -5.53 11.75
C PRO A 144 0.41 -6.06 11.13
N ALA A 145 1.50 -5.37 11.41
CA ALA A 145 2.85 -5.74 10.99
C ALA A 145 3.90 -5.12 11.93
N VAL A 146 5.09 -5.69 11.94
CA VAL A 146 6.23 -5.16 12.69
C VAL A 146 6.65 -3.81 12.11
N ARG A 147 6.82 -2.81 12.98
CA ARG A 147 7.38 -1.51 12.58
C ARG A 147 8.86 -1.65 12.22
N LYS A 148 9.35 -0.83 11.31
CA LYS A 148 10.78 -0.80 10.93
C LYS A 148 11.72 -0.52 12.10
N THR A 149 11.21 0.09 13.15
CA THR A 149 11.95 0.41 14.39
C THR A 149 11.92 -0.71 15.43
N ASP A 150 11.08 -1.72 15.29
CA ASP A 150 10.95 -2.82 16.24
C ASP A 150 11.93 -3.93 15.87
N HIS A 151 13.22 -3.70 16.16
CA HIS A 151 14.26 -4.69 15.99
C HIS A 151 14.09 -5.80 17.04
N GLY A 152 13.75 -7.00 16.59
CA GLY A 152 13.60 -8.17 17.48
C GLY A 152 12.18 -8.46 17.97
N SER A 153 11.15 -7.91 17.33
CA SER A 153 9.78 -8.27 17.65
C SER A 153 9.49 -9.74 17.28
N SER A 154 8.71 -10.42 18.12
CA SER A 154 8.27 -11.81 17.89
C SER A 154 7.18 -11.93 16.79
N LEU A 155 6.75 -10.83 16.18
CA LEU A 155 5.64 -10.78 15.23
C LEU A 155 6.03 -11.17 13.79
N SER A 156 7.31 -11.13 13.45
CA SER A 156 7.77 -11.55 12.12
C SER A 156 9.23 -11.98 12.16
N GLN A 157 9.55 -13.04 11.43
CA GLN A 157 10.92 -13.50 11.16
C GLN A 157 11.54 -12.80 9.97
N GLN A 158 10.75 -12.03 9.21
CA GLN A 158 11.24 -11.29 8.05
C GLN A 158 11.98 -10.01 8.46
N TYR A 159 12.79 -9.48 7.55
CA TYR A 159 13.44 -8.19 7.74
C TYR A 159 12.40 -7.08 7.95
N SER A 160 12.70 -6.17 8.86
CA SER A 160 11.79 -5.09 9.31
C SER A 160 11.09 -4.35 8.16
N GLY A 161 9.78 -4.25 8.24
CA GLY A 161 8.92 -3.56 7.28
C GLY A 161 8.44 -4.44 6.12
N SER A 162 9.04 -5.62 5.86
CA SER A 162 8.66 -6.49 4.74
C SER A 162 7.21 -6.96 4.84
N LEU A 163 6.78 -7.39 6.02
CA LEU A 163 5.41 -7.87 6.23
C LEU A 163 4.37 -6.76 5.98
N PHE A 164 4.64 -5.51 6.40
CA PHE A 164 3.73 -4.39 6.10
C PHE A 164 3.58 -4.16 4.60
N GLU A 165 4.68 -4.15 3.87
CA GLU A 165 4.69 -3.87 2.43
C GLU A 165 4.01 -4.98 1.63
N GLN A 166 4.20 -6.25 2.02
CA GLN A 166 3.52 -7.41 1.44
C GLN A 166 2.02 -7.39 1.74
N SER A 167 1.64 -7.08 2.97
CA SER A 167 0.24 -6.97 3.38
C SER A 167 -0.47 -5.79 2.70
N LEU A 168 0.24 -4.67 2.52
CA LEU A 168 -0.25 -3.53 1.73
C LEU A 168 -0.53 -3.95 0.29
N PHE A 169 0.35 -4.75 -0.32
CA PHE A 169 0.13 -5.27 -1.66
C PHE A 169 -1.13 -6.14 -1.73
N VAL A 170 -1.27 -7.11 -0.83
CA VAL A 170 -2.47 -7.98 -0.78
C VAL A 170 -3.73 -7.14 -0.55
N LEU A 171 -3.69 -6.15 0.34
CA LEU A 171 -4.82 -5.25 0.59
C LEU A 171 -5.23 -4.48 -0.68
N THR A 172 -4.27 -3.90 -1.39
CA THR A 172 -4.56 -3.14 -2.62
C THR A 172 -5.10 -4.02 -3.74
N GLU A 173 -4.59 -5.24 -3.89
CA GLU A 173 -5.13 -6.23 -4.84
C GLU A 173 -6.53 -6.70 -4.42
N THR A 174 -6.80 -6.85 -3.12
CA THR A 174 -8.13 -7.16 -2.60
C THR A 174 -9.13 -6.04 -2.93
N ILE A 175 -8.75 -4.79 -2.71
CA ILE A 175 -9.59 -3.62 -3.05
C ILE A 175 -9.85 -3.56 -4.57
N PHE A 176 -8.82 -3.75 -5.38
CA PHE A 176 -8.96 -3.82 -6.84
C PHE A 176 -9.94 -4.93 -7.24
N HIS A 177 -9.78 -6.13 -6.68
CA HIS A 177 -10.64 -7.27 -7.01
C HIS A 177 -12.11 -7.02 -6.66
N ILE A 178 -12.37 -6.43 -5.49
CA ILE A 178 -13.73 -6.05 -5.07
C ILE A 178 -14.32 -5.01 -6.04
N LEU A 179 -13.56 -3.96 -6.36
CA LEU A 179 -14.00 -2.92 -7.28
C LEU A 179 -14.30 -3.50 -8.67
N TRP A 180 -13.40 -4.34 -9.20
CA TRP A 180 -13.60 -5.00 -10.49
C TRP A 180 -14.84 -5.88 -10.51
N LYS A 181 -15.03 -6.72 -9.48
CA LYS A 181 -16.22 -7.60 -9.39
C LYS A 181 -17.53 -6.85 -9.23
N ASN A 182 -17.48 -5.61 -8.79
CA ASN A 182 -18.66 -4.72 -8.72
C ASN A 182 -18.91 -3.94 -10.03
N THR A 183 -18.10 -4.19 -11.06
CA THR A 183 -18.33 -3.69 -12.41
C THR A 183 -18.75 -4.84 -13.32
N ASP A 184 -19.51 -4.54 -14.36
CA ASP A 184 -19.81 -5.51 -15.43
C ASP A 184 -18.67 -5.60 -16.47
N CYS A 185 -17.49 -5.03 -16.16
CA CYS A 185 -16.36 -4.93 -17.05
C CYS A 185 -15.65 -6.29 -17.20
N ALA A 186 -15.56 -6.78 -18.42
CA ALA A 186 -14.81 -7.99 -18.73
C ALA A 186 -13.28 -7.76 -18.61
N ALA A 187 -12.51 -8.84 -18.41
CA ALA A 187 -11.05 -8.73 -18.30
C ALA A 187 -10.40 -8.14 -19.57
N GLU A 188 -10.99 -8.45 -20.73
CA GLU A 188 -10.56 -7.95 -22.04
C GLU A 188 -10.71 -6.42 -22.15
N GLU A 189 -11.72 -5.83 -21.52
CA GLU A 189 -11.89 -4.38 -21.48
C GLU A 189 -10.83 -3.69 -20.61
N LEU A 190 -10.48 -4.30 -19.47
CA LEU A 190 -9.37 -3.81 -18.66
C LEU A 190 -8.06 -3.83 -19.46
N TRP A 191 -7.87 -4.88 -20.26
CA TRP A 191 -6.69 -5.05 -21.08
C TRP A 191 -6.51 -3.92 -22.11
N THR A 192 -7.58 -3.34 -22.63
CA THR A 192 -7.50 -2.22 -23.59
C THR A 192 -6.83 -0.96 -23.02
N ARG A 193 -6.75 -0.86 -21.69
CA ARG A 193 -6.08 0.24 -20.97
C ARG A 193 -4.65 -0.09 -20.55
N HIS A 194 -4.15 -1.28 -20.92
CA HIS A 194 -2.77 -1.65 -20.69
C HIS A 194 -1.83 -0.81 -21.55
N ALA A 195 -0.63 -0.52 -21.05
CA ALA A 195 0.38 0.22 -21.82
C ALA A 195 0.69 -0.49 -23.16
N ASN A 196 0.85 0.28 -24.22
CA ASN A 196 1.08 -0.20 -25.58
C ASN A 196 2.20 0.56 -26.33
N LEU A 197 2.97 1.35 -25.57
CA LEU A 197 4.12 2.13 -26.09
C LEU A 197 5.46 1.57 -25.57
N GLU A 198 5.52 0.31 -25.16
CA GLU A 198 6.72 -0.37 -24.68
C GLU A 198 7.46 -1.02 -25.85
#